data_d551e45c57c565957cbbcd499a20ad9f
#
_entry.id   d551e45c57c565957cbbcd499a20ad9f
#
_cell.length_a   1.000
_cell.length_b   1.000
_cell.length_c   1.000
_cell.angle_alpha   90.00
_cell.angle_beta   90.00
_cell.angle_gamma   90.00
#
_symmetry.space_group_name_H-M   'P 1'
#
loop_
_entity.id
_entity.type
_entity.pdbx_description
1 polymer ?
#
loop_
_entity_poly.entity_id
_entity_poly.type
_entity_poly.pdbx_seq_one_letter_code
_entity_poly.pdbx_strand_id
1 'polypeptide(L)'
;TAFFMKEFFTWRTCYYIGGGMGLLLLLLRVSVLESGLYKQLQQTNIQRGNFFMFFNNRERFLRYMRCILIGLPAWYIIGVLVTFSDEFAKEFGISNIDPGRAIMYQYMAIAFGDMTAGLLSQYFKSRKTALYIFYAITIVFMALYFLQSGNSSSHFYFICAGLGFGAGFTVVYITMSAEQFGTNLRASAAISIPNMVRGALPLIIILFRFMRSLFESYVTGAWVTGVILMSIAIAAAYFTEETFGKDLDFMEK
;
A
#
# COMPACT_ATOMS: atom_id res chain seq x y z
N THR A 1 2.70 -13.28 12.75
CA THR A 1 2.37 -14.72 12.81
C THR A 1 3.45 -15.54 12.12
N ALA A 2 3.77 -15.31 10.83
CA ALA A 2 4.77 -16.10 10.08
C ALA A 2 6.16 -16.08 10.72
N PHE A 3 6.60 -14.95 11.27
CA PHE A 3 7.89 -14.84 11.97
C PHE A 3 7.97 -15.77 13.17
N PHE A 4 6.95 -15.79 14.04
CA PHE A 4 6.93 -16.70 15.21
C PHE A 4 6.78 -18.17 14.79
N MET A 5 6.02 -18.44 13.72
CA MET A 5 5.80 -19.80 13.26
C MET A 5 7.07 -20.48 12.74
N LYS A 6 8.00 -19.71 12.14
CA LYS A 6 9.27 -20.26 11.63
C LYS A 6 10.17 -20.85 12.74
N GLU A 7 10.00 -20.41 13.98
CA GLU A 7 10.77 -20.91 15.13
C GLU A 7 10.24 -22.26 15.63
N PHE A 8 8.95 -22.56 15.44
CA PHE A 8 8.29 -23.76 15.96
C PHE A 8 7.95 -24.78 14.89
N PHE A 9 7.82 -24.36 13.62
CA PHE A 9 7.34 -25.21 12.54
C PHE A 9 8.23 -25.16 11.31
N THR A 10 8.24 -26.27 10.56
CA THR A 10 8.88 -26.29 9.24
C THR A 10 8.14 -25.35 8.28
N TRP A 11 8.84 -24.87 7.25
CA TRP A 11 8.22 -24.00 6.25
C TRP A 11 6.99 -24.62 5.57
N ARG A 12 6.99 -25.96 5.37
CA ARG A 12 5.84 -26.69 4.81
C ARG A 12 4.62 -26.61 5.72
N THR A 13 4.80 -26.80 7.02
CA THR A 13 3.72 -26.70 8.02
C THR A 13 3.14 -25.29 8.06
N CYS A 14 3.98 -24.25 7.93
CA CYS A 14 3.53 -22.85 7.85
C CYS A 14 2.62 -22.62 6.64
N TYR A 15 2.95 -23.20 5.47
CA TYR A 15 2.09 -23.13 4.29
C TYR A 15 0.76 -23.87 4.46
N TYR A 16 0.76 -25.05 5.08
CA TYR A 16 -0.49 -25.78 5.35
C TYR A 16 -1.40 -25.02 6.31
N ILE A 17 -0.84 -24.42 7.37
CA ILE A 17 -1.62 -23.60 8.30
C ILE A 17 -2.19 -22.37 7.58
N GLY A 18 -1.37 -21.66 6.79
CA GLY A 18 -1.83 -20.52 6.01
C GLY A 18 -2.92 -20.87 5.01
N GLY A 19 -2.77 -21.99 4.29
CA GLY A 19 -3.78 -22.53 3.38
C GLY A 19 -5.08 -22.90 4.09
N GLY A 20 -4.98 -23.57 5.25
CA GLY A 20 -6.13 -23.89 6.09
C GLY A 20 -6.90 -22.67 6.58
N MET A 21 -6.18 -21.63 7.03
CA MET A 21 -6.79 -20.34 7.39
C MET A 21 -7.50 -19.68 6.19
N GLY A 22 -6.90 -19.75 4.99
CA GLY A 22 -7.51 -19.24 3.76
C GLY A 22 -8.84 -19.97 3.42
N LEU A 23 -8.87 -21.30 3.56
CA LEU A 23 -10.09 -22.10 3.36
C LEU A 23 -11.16 -21.76 4.41
N LEU A 24 -10.78 -21.58 5.67
CA LEU A 24 -11.70 -21.18 6.75
C LEU A 24 -12.31 -19.80 6.46
N LEU A 25 -11.50 -18.83 6.03
CA LEU A 25 -12.01 -17.53 5.61
C LEU A 25 -12.94 -17.62 4.40
N LEU A 26 -12.68 -18.51 3.46
CA LEU A 26 -13.57 -18.75 2.32
C LEU A 26 -14.95 -19.27 2.78
N LEU A 27 -14.97 -20.20 3.74
CA LEU A 27 -16.22 -20.71 4.33
C LEU A 27 -17.00 -19.60 5.05
N LEU A 28 -16.32 -18.76 5.83
CA LEU A 28 -16.93 -17.62 6.50
C LEU A 28 -17.52 -16.60 5.51
N ARG A 29 -16.89 -16.43 4.34
CA ARG A 29 -17.36 -15.51 3.30
C ARG A 29 -18.71 -15.92 2.69
N VAL A 30 -19.03 -17.20 2.65
CA VAL A 30 -20.32 -17.71 2.11
C VAL A 30 -21.51 -17.17 2.90
N SER A 31 -21.32 -16.83 4.19
CA SER A 31 -22.38 -16.31 5.06
C SER A 31 -22.55 -14.77 4.99
N VAL A 32 -21.69 -14.07 4.25
CA VAL A 32 -21.76 -12.60 4.14
C VAL A 32 -22.85 -12.17 3.17
N LEU A 33 -23.82 -11.40 3.67
CA LEU A 33 -24.91 -10.86 2.88
C LEU A 33 -24.40 -9.81 1.86
N GLU A 34 -24.88 -9.89 0.63
CA GLU A 34 -24.61 -8.88 -0.39
C GLU A 34 -25.26 -7.55 -0.04
N SER A 35 -24.58 -6.43 -0.39
CA SER A 35 -25.11 -5.08 -0.14
C SER A 35 -26.43 -4.85 -0.89
N GLY A 36 -27.35 -4.09 -0.29
CA GLY A 36 -28.63 -3.72 -0.90
C GLY A 36 -28.49 -3.03 -2.26
N LEU A 37 -27.48 -2.17 -2.40
CA LEU A 37 -27.14 -1.49 -3.66
C LEU A 37 -26.75 -2.49 -4.77
N TYR A 38 -26.04 -3.55 -4.45
CA TYR A 38 -25.68 -4.59 -5.43
C TYR A 38 -26.90 -5.39 -5.90
N LYS A 39 -27.85 -5.68 -4.98
CA LYS A 39 -29.11 -6.35 -5.33
C LYS A 39 -29.98 -5.50 -6.27
N GLN A 40 -30.05 -4.19 -6.07
CA GLN A 40 -30.76 -3.27 -6.97
C GLN A 40 -30.12 -3.25 -8.36
N LEU A 41 -28.79 -3.28 -8.43
CA LEU A 41 -28.05 -3.38 -9.69
C LEU A 41 -28.32 -4.66 -10.46
N GLN A 42 -28.64 -5.78 -9.77
CA GLN A 42 -28.96 -7.04 -10.45
C GLN A 42 -30.21 -6.93 -11.34
N GLN A 43 -31.08 -6.00 -11.07
CA GLN A 43 -32.30 -5.76 -11.85
C GLN A 43 -32.07 -4.87 -13.08
N THR A 44 -30.87 -4.29 -13.23
CA THR A 44 -30.52 -3.41 -14.38
C THR A 44 -29.62 -4.16 -15.37
N ASN A 45 -29.86 -3.90 -16.67
CA ASN A 45 -29.12 -4.54 -17.78
C ASN A 45 -27.74 -3.89 -18.03
N ILE A 46 -27.03 -3.45 -16.97
CA ILE A 46 -25.76 -2.74 -17.06
C ILE A 46 -24.59 -3.73 -16.91
N GLN A 47 -23.56 -3.56 -17.72
CA GLN A 47 -22.31 -4.32 -17.58
C GLN A 47 -21.65 -4.05 -16.24
N ARG A 48 -21.34 -5.11 -15.50
CA ARG A 48 -20.78 -5.05 -14.14
C ARG A 48 -19.43 -5.71 -14.11
N GLY A 49 -18.50 -5.13 -13.33
CA GLY A 49 -17.21 -5.74 -13.05
C GLY A 49 -16.30 -5.90 -14.27
N ASN A 50 -16.64 -5.31 -15.41
CA ASN A 50 -15.81 -5.42 -16.59
C ASN A 50 -14.54 -4.56 -16.43
N PHE A 51 -13.42 -5.23 -16.16
CA PHE A 51 -12.12 -4.61 -15.97
C PHE A 51 -11.67 -3.77 -17.18
N PHE A 52 -11.99 -4.19 -18.39
CA PHE A 52 -11.59 -3.46 -19.60
C PHE A 52 -12.27 -2.10 -19.74
N MET A 53 -13.37 -1.86 -19.03
CA MET A 53 -14.01 -0.55 -19.01
C MET A 53 -13.10 0.57 -18.46
N PHE A 54 -12.10 0.27 -17.64
CA PHE A 54 -11.12 1.27 -17.20
C PHE A 54 -10.28 1.83 -18.33
N PHE A 55 -10.19 1.13 -19.45
CA PHE A 55 -9.35 1.48 -20.61
C PHE A 55 -10.14 2.05 -21.80
N ASN A 56 -11.48 1.95 -21.79
CA ASN A 56 -12.32 2.37 -22.91
C ASN A 56 -12.50 3.90 -23.02
N ASN A 57 -12.24 4.63 -21.92
CA ASN A 57 -12.40 6.09 -21.85
C ASN A 57 -11.14 6.72 -21.28
N ARG A 58 -10.60 7.74 -21.98
CA ARG A 58 -9.36 8.43 -21.59
C ARG A 58 -9.45 9.03 -20.18
N GLU A 59 -10.57 9.63 -19.82
CA GLU A 59 -10.75 10.25 -18.50
C GLU A 59 -10.75 9.18 -17.40
N ARG A 60 -11.49 8.08 -17.62
CA ARG A 60 -11.54 6.94 -16.70
C ARG A 60 -10.18 6.27 -16.57
N PHE A 61 -9.45 6.11 -17.67
CA PHE A 61 -8.09 5.57 -17.65
C PHE A 61 -7.14 6.46 -16.84
N LEU A 62 -7.17 7.79 -17.05
CA LEU A 62 -6.32 8.71 -16.29
C LEU A 62 -6.67 8.71 -14.79
N ARG A 63 -7.96 8.60 -14.46
CA ARG A 63 -8.44 8.46 -13.08
C ARG A 63 -7.91 7.17 -12.45
N TYR A 64 -7.97 6.06 -13.17
CA TYR A 64 -7.44 4.76 -12.76
C TYR A 64 -5.93 4.80 -12.55
N MET A 65 -5.18 5.38 -13.48
CA MET A 65 -3.74 5.55 -13.37
C MET A 65 -3.34 6.43 -12.17
N ARG A 66 -4.04 7.55 -11.95
CA ARG A 66 -3.79 8.40 -10.76
C ARG A 66 -3.97 7.61 -9.46
N CYS A 67 -5.01 6.80 -9.36
CA CYS A 67 -5.22 5.95 -8.19
C CYS A 67 -4.09 4.93 -7.97
N ILE A 68 -3.53 4.35 -9.04
CA ILE A 68 -2.35 3.46 -8.94
C ILE A 68 -1.12 4.24 -8.46
N LEU A 69 -0.86 5.42 -9.04
CA LEU A 69 0.32 6.22 -8.71
C LEU A 69 0.32 6.67 -7.24
N ILE A 70 -0.84 6.96 -6.66
CA ILE A 70 -1.00 7.28 -5.23
C ILE A 70 -0.48 6.15 -4.33
N GLY A 71 -0.67 4.90 -4.71
CA GLY A 71 -0.29 3.74 -3.91
C GLY A 71 1.20 3.35 -3.98
N LEU A 72 1.95 3.81 -4.98
CA LEU A 72 3.34 3.36 -5.25
C LEU A 72 4.27 3.44 -4.04
N PRO A 73 4.26 4.51 -3.20
CA PRO A 73 5.16 4.61 -2.05
C PRO A 73 5.01 3.46 -1.05
N ALA A 74 3.80 2.91 -0.87
CA ALA A 74 3.59 1.80 0.05
C ALA A 74 4.43 0.57 -0.34
N TRP A 75 4.46 0.21 -1.63
CA TRP A 75 5.23 -0.94 -2.10
C TRP A 75 6.72 -0.65 -2.25
N TYR A 76 7.11 0.61 -2.41
CA TYR A 76 8.51 1.00 -2.28
C TYR A 76 9.02 0.76 -0.85
N ILE A 77 8.28 1.20 0.16
CA ILE A 77 8.63 0.99 1.57
C ILE A 77 8.72 -0.51 1.89
N ILE A 78 7.66 -1.25 1.56
CA ILE A 78 7.56 -2.69 1.86
C ILE A 78 8.59 -3.49 1.06
N GLY A 79 8.61 -3.30 -0.25
CA GLY A 79 9.33 -4.15 -1.18
C GLY A 79 10.79 -3.77 -1.42
N VAL A 80 11.20 -2.55 -1.07
CA VAL A 80 12.60 -2.12 -1.19
C VAL A 80 13.20 -1.85 0.19
N LEU A 81 12.71 -0.84 0.92
CA LEU A 81 13.38 -0.39 2.15
C LEU A 81 13.39 -1.45 3.24
N VAL A 82 12.27 -2.11 3.51
CA VAL A 82 12.18 -3.06 4.62
C VAL A 82 12.53 -4.49 4.19
N THR A 83 12.23 -4.88 2.95
CA THR A 83 12.63 -6.21 2.45
C THR A 83 14.15 -6.36 2.35
N PHE A 84 14.86 -5.30 1.93
CA PHE A 84 16.33 -5.28 1.85
C PHE A 84 16.97 -4.61 3.08
N SER A 85 16.30 -4.65 4.22
CA SER A 85 16.74 -3.99 5.47
C SER A 85 18.11 -4.44 5.95
N ASP A 86 18.52 -5.70 5.71
CA ASP A 86 19.85 -6.19 6.05
C ASP A 86 20.96 -5.57 5.18
N GLU A 87 20.70 -5.34 3.90
CA GLU A 87 21.64 -4.67 3.00
C GLU A 87 21.79 -3.19 3.38
N PHE A 88 20.68 -2.50 3.65
CA PHE A 88 20.73 -1.11 4.12
C PHE A 88 21.43 -1.00 5.48
N ALA A 89 21.15 -1.93 6.40
CA ALA A 89 21.80 -1.93 7.71
C ALA A 89 23.33 -2.05 7.61
N LYS A 90 23.83 -2.89 6.69
CA LYS A 90 25.27 -3.01 6.41
C LYS A 90 25.87 -1.68 5.94
N GLU A 91 25.17 -0.98 5.01
CA GLU A 91 25.59 0.36 4.53
C GLU A 91 25.60 1.40 5.63
N PHE A 92 24.70 1.29 6.63
CA PHE A 92 24.64 2.16 7.80
C PHE A 92 25.60 1.76 8.93
N GLY A 93 26.37 0.68 8.76
CA GLY A 93 27.26 0.15 9.81
C GLY A 93 26.50 -0.50 10.98
N ILE A 94 25.27 -0.99 10.75
CA ILE A 94 24.44 -1.65 11.77
C ILE A 94 24.51 -3.16 11.53
N SER A 95 24.94 -3.90 12.54
CA SER A 95 25.05 -5.36 12.49
C SER A 95 23.80 -6.06 13.01
N ASN A 96 23.65 -7.34 12.63
CA ASN A 96 22.64 -8.26 13.16
C ASN A 96 21.17 -7.83 12.93
N ILE A 97 20.86 -7.30 11.77
CA ILE A 97 19.48 -7.05 11.36
C ILE A 97 18.88 -8.30 10.70
N ASP A 98 17.74 -8.77 11.23
CA ASP A 98 16.90 -9.80 10.60
C ASP A 98 15.78 -9.14 9.81
N PRO A 99 15.75 -9.27 8.46
CA PRO A 99 14.68 -8.71 7.63
C PRO A 99 13.28 -9.22 8.04
N GLY A 100 13.19 -10.46 8.53
CA GLY A 100 11.93 -11.01 9.03
C GLY A 100 11.36 -10.24 10.22
N ARG A 101 12.23 -9.79 11.14
CA ARG A 101 11.84 -8.91 12.25
C ARG A 101 11.45 -7.52 11.76
N ALA A 102 12.20 -6.95 10.84
CA ALA A 102 11.89 -5.65 10.26
C ALA A 102 10.50 -5.67 9.60
N ILE A 103 10.22 -6.68 8.78
CA ILE A 103 8.92 -6.90 8.14
C ILE A 103 7.81 -7.10 9.18
N MET A 104 8.06 -7.87 10.23
CA MET A 104 7.08 -8.10 11.30
C MET A 104 6.68 -6.78 11.97
N TYR A 105 7.65 -5.98 12.42
CA TYR A 105 7.38 -4.69 13.07
C TYR A 105 6.69 -3.72 12.12
N GLN A 106 7.09 -3.70 10.85
CA GLN A 106 6.46 -2.89 9.84
C GLN A 106 4.97 -3.25 9.67
N TYR A 107 4.62 -4.53 9.46
CA TYR A 107 3.22 -4.93 9.26
C TYR A 107 2.36 -4.72 10.51
N MET A 108 2.91 -4.91 11.71
CA MET A 108 2.21 -4.57 12.95
C MET A 108 1.88 -3.06 12.98
N ALA A 109 2.85 -2.23 12.64
CA ALA A 109 2.67 -0.79 12.63
C ALA A 109 1.73 -0.31 11.50
N ILE A 110 1.72 -0.96 10.33
CA ILE A 110 0.74 -0.70 9.25
C ILE A 110 -0.69 -0.87 9.79
N ALA A 111 -0.97 -1.93 10.53
CA ALA A 111 -2.31 -2.17 11.07
C ALA A 111 -2.79 -1.02 11.98
N PHE A 112 -1.91 -0.49 12.84
CA PHE A 112 -2.21 0.70 13.65
C PHE A 112 -2.31 1.97 12.80
N GLY A 113 -1.44 2.11 11.80
CA GLY A 113 -1.47 3.20 10.84
C GLY A 113 -2.77 3.25 10.04
N ASP A 114 -3.21 2.11 9.49
CA ASP A 114 -4.46 1.98 8.74
C ASP A 114 -5.67 2.39 9.59
N MET A 115 -5.73 1.92 10.85
CA MET A 115 -6.80 2.30 11.76
C MET A 115 -6.78 3.81 12.04
N THR A 116 -5.61 4.36 12.34
CA THR A 116 -5.44 5.79 12.62
C THR A 116 -5.76 6.65 11.39
N ALA A 117 -5.31 6.26 10.19
CA ALA A 117 -5.61 6.95 8.94
C ALA A 117 -7.12 6.95 8.65
N GLY A 118 -7.79 5.82 8.87
CA GLY A 118 -9.24 5.72 8.74
C GLY A 118 -9.97 6.66 9.70
N LEU A 119 -9.59 6.70 10.97
CA LEU A 119 -10.16 7.60 11.98
C LEU A 119 -9.91 9.08 11.65
N LEU A 120 -8.68 9.44 11.26
CA LEU A 120 -8.35 10.81 10.85
C LEU A 120 -9.13 11.24 9.61
N SER A 121 -9.32 10.34 8.65
CA SER A 121 -10.16 10.61 7.47
C SER A 121 -11.61 10.92 7.84
N GLN A 122 -12.16 10.26 8.84
CA GLN A 122 -13.50 10.55 9.36
C GLN A 122 -13.52 11.85 10.15
N TYR A 123 -12.54 12.09 10.99
CA TYR A 123 -12.44 13.29 11.81
C TYR A 123 -12.34 14.57 10.96
N PHE A 124 -11.44 14.58 9.98
CA PHE A 124 -11.27 15.72 9.08
C PHE A 124 -12.31 15.78 7.96
N LYS A 125 -13.18 14.78 7.85
CA LYS A 125 -14.14 14.65 6.74
C LYS A 125 -13.47 14.82 5.37
N SER A 126 -12.27 14.27 5.20
CA SER A 126 -11.47 14.37 3.98
C SER A 126 -10.54 13.20 3.85
N ARG A 127 -10.61 12.48 2.72
CA ARG A 127 -9.69 11.41 2.36
C ARG A 127 -8.30 11.98 2.05
N LYS A 128 -8.26 13.08 1.29
CA LYS A 128 -7.00 13.71 0.87
C LYS A 128 -6.20 14.25 2.06
N THR A 129 -6.86 14.88 3.02
CA THR A 129 -6.18 15.41 4.21
C THR A 129 -5.50 14.29 5.00
N ALA A 130 -6.21 13.19 5.27
CA ALA A 130 -5.62 12.04 5.94
C ALA A 130 -4.45 11.45 5.14
N LEU A 131 -4.60 11.31 3.82
CA LEU A 131 -3.55 10.82 2.92
C LEU A 131 -2.28 11.70 3.01
N TYR A 132 -2.40 13.03 2.93
CA TYR A 132 -1.26 13.93 3.01
C TYR A 132 -0.57 13.93 4.38
N ILE A 133 -1.31 13.79 5.47
CA ILE A 133 -0.74 13.65 6.82
C ILE A 133 0.15 12.39 6.86
N PHE A 134 -0.36 11.27 6.35
CA PHE A 134 0.39 10.01 6.34
C PHE A 134 1.57 10.04 5.36
N TYR A 135 1.46 10.75 4.24
CA TYR A 135 2.61 11.02 3.36
C TYR A 135 3.70 11.84 4.08
N ALA A 136 3.31 12.85 4.86
CA ALA A 136 4.28 13.62 5.65
C ALA A 136 4.97 12.74 6.70
N ILE A 137 4.23 11.89 7.41
CA ILE A 137 4.79 10.91 8.35
C ILE A 137 5.76 9.97 7.62
N THR A 138 5.37 9.45 6.47
CA THR A 138 6.21 8.58 5.64
C THR A 138 7.51 9.26 5.23
N ILE A 139 7.45 10.52 4.77
CA ILE A 139 8.64 11.30 4.39
C ILE A 139 9.57 11.50 5.58
N VAL A 140 9.03 11.81 6.76
CA VAL A 140 9.84 11.97 7.99
C VAL A 140 10.55 10.66 8.33
N PHE A 141 9.84 9.53 8.37
CA PHE A 141 10.48 8.24 8.67
C PHE A 141 11.42 7.76 7.57
N MET A 142 11.16 8.09 6.30
CA MET A 142 12.10 7.87 5.21
C MET A 142 13.38 8.68 5.41
N ALA A 143 13.29 9.96 5.77
CA ALA A 143 14.45 10.78 6.06
C ALA A 143 15.25 10.20 7.25
N LEU A 144 14.58 9.83 8.34
CA LEU A 144 15.21 9.16 9.48
C LEU A 144 15.87 7.82 9.09
N TYR A 145 15.28 7.07 8.19
CA TYR A 145 15.82 5.80 7.69
C TYR A 145 17.14 6.00 6.97
N PHE A 146 17.26 7.02 6.12
CA PHE A 146 18.47 7.28 5.35
C PHE A 146 19.54 8.10 6.10
N LEU A 147 19.16 8.76 7.18
CA LEU A 147 20.08 9.52 8.05
C LEU A 147 20.70 8.66 9.17
N GLN A 148 20.44 7.35 9.19
CA GLN A 148 21.02 6.45 10.19
C GLN A 148 22.52 6.26 9.96
N SER A 149 23.27 6.16 11.07
CA SER A 149 24.69 5.85 11.06
C SER A 149 25.07 5.19 12.37
N GLY A 150 25.48 3.92 12.34
CA GLY A 150 26.00 3.19 13.51
C GLY A 150 25.02 3.01 14.68
N ASN A 151 23.74 3.20 14.47
CA ASN A 151 22.69 3.08 15.49
C ASN A 151 22.48 1.62 15.94
N SER A 152 21.80 1.44 17.05
CA SER A 152 21.44 0.11 17.54
C SER A 152 20.39 -0.58 16.63
N SER A 153 20.40 -1.90 16.60
CA SER A 153 19.38 -2.70 15.89
C SER A 153 17.95 -2.36 16.32
N SER A 154 17.74 -2.04 17.61
CA SER A 154 16.42 -1.64 18.13
C SER A 154 15.95 -0.31 17.55
N HIS A 155 16.85 0.65 17.37
CA HIS A 155 16.54 1.92 16.73
C HIS A 155 16.17 1.73 15.24
N PHE A 156 16.90 0.86 14.55
CA PHE A 156 16.60 0.49 13.16
C PHE A 156 15.19 -0.10 13.02
N TYR A 157 14.83 -1.08 13.87
CA TYR A 157 13.50 -1.67 13.87
C TYR A 157 12.39 -0.67 14.20
N PHE A 158 12.66 0.27 15.13
CA PHE A 158 11.72 1.35 15.43
C PHE A 158 11.44 2.23 14.19
N ILE A 159 12.47 2.56 13.41
CA ILE A 159 12.29 3.32 12.17
C ILE A 159 11.54 2.48 11.11
N CYS A 160 11.82 1.18 10.99
CA CYS A 160 11.03 0.29 10.12
C CYS A 160 9.55 0.24 10.53
N ALA A 161 9.26 0.23 11.83
CA ALA A 161 7.90 0.34 12.34
C ALA A 161 7.28 1.71 12.00
N GLY A 162 8.02 2.80 12.14
CA GLY A 162 7.56 4.13 11.76
C GLY A 162 7.25 4.26 10.27
N LEU A 163 8.07 3.68 9.40
CA LEU A 163 7.78 3.54 7.96
C LEU A 163 6.49 2.75 7.73
N GLY A 164 6.28 1.67 8.49
CA GLY A 164 5.05 0.90 8.46
C GLY A 164 3.84 1.73 8.88
N PHE A 165 3.93 2.45 9.99
CA PHE A 165 2.86 3.33 10.44
C PHE A 165 2.51 4.39 9.38
N GLY A 166 3.53 5.04 8.80
CA GLY A 166 3.35 5.98 7.69
C GLY A 166 2.65 5.34 6.49
N ALA A 167 3.00 4.08 6.14
CA ALA A 167 2.35 3.33 5.06
C ALA A 167 0.89 2.99 5.34
N GLY A 168 0.36 3.25 6.54
CA GLY A 168 -1.06 3.11 6.90
C GLY A 168 -2.02 4.02 6.13
N PHE A 169 -1.53 4.89 5.23
CA PHE A 169 -2.39 5.55 4.24
C PHE A 169 -3.08 4.54 3.29
N THR A 170 -2.68 3.27 3.34
CA THR A 170 -3.13 2.21 2.43
C THR A 170 -4.66 2.05 2.47
N VAL A 171 -5.28 2.04 3.64
CA VAL A 171 -6.74 1.94 3.75
C VAL A 171 -7.44 3.16 3.14
N VAL A 172 -6.89 4.35 3.35
CA VAL A 172 -7.50 5.61 2.86
C VAL A 172 -7.40 5.69 1.33
N TYR A 173 -6.23 5.36 0.74
CA TYR A 173 -6.09 5.44 -0.71
C TYR A 173 -6.93 4.38 -1.44
N ILE A 174 -7.07 3.16 -0.88
CA ILE A 174 -7.92 2.11 -1.46
C ILE A 174 -9.39 2.55 -1.44
N THR A 175 -9.85 3.07 -0.30
CA THR A 175 -11.21 3.58 -0.16
C THR A 175 -11.46 4.73 -1.13
N MET A 176 -10.59 5.75 -1.13
CA MET A 176 -10.68 6.90 -2.04
C MET A 176 -10.67 6.45 -3.51
N SER A 177 -9.81 5.51 -3.86
CA SER A 177 -9.72 4.97 -5.22
C SER A 177 -10.98 4.23 -5.64
N ALA A 178 -11.60 3.46 -4.76
CA ALA A 178 -12.87 2.79 -5.03
C ALA A 178 -14.01 3.81 -5.21
N GLU A 179 -14.04 4.84 -4.36
CA GLU A 179 -15.04 5.91 -4.40
C GLU A 179 -14.95 6.81 -5.65
N GLN A 180 -13.83 6.78 -6.39
CA GLN A 180 -13.67 7.48 -7.67
C GLN A 180 -14.54 6.88 -8.78
N PHE A 181 -15.03 5.65 -8.63
CA PHE A 181 -15.73 4.90 -9.68
C PHE A 181 -17.16 4.58 -9.29
N GLY A 182 -18.02 4.57 -10.32
CA GLY A 182 -19.44 4.23 -10.18
C GLY A 182 -19.66 2.82 -9.61
N THR A 183 -20.85 2.58 -9.10
CA THR A 183 -21.22 1.35 -8.38
C THR A 183 -20.94 0.08 -9.18
N ASN A 184 -21.08 0.14 -10.52
CA ASN A 184 -20.82 -0.99 -11.42
C ASN A 184 -19.33 -1.35 -11.57
N LEU A 185 -18.39 -0.43 -11.31
CA LEU A 185 -16.93 -0.65 -11.39
C LEU A 185 -16.20 -0.55 -10.05
N ARG A 186 -16.85 -0.06 -9.00
CA ARG A 186 -16.24 0.21 -7.68
C ARG A 186 -15.56 -1.00 -7.07
N ALA A 187 -16.21 -2.15 -7.08
CA ALA A 187 -15.62 -3.39 -6.57
C ALA A 187 -14.39 -3.82 -7.38
N SER A 188 -14.44 -3.68 -8.71
CA SER A 188 -13.30 -3.97 -9.59
C SER A 188 -12.15 -3.00 -9.34
N ALA A 189 -12.43 -1.71 -9.11
CA ALA A 189 -11.42 -0.71 -8.76
C ALA A 189 -10.77 -1.03 -7.40
N ALA A 190 -11.58 -1.31 -6.37
CA ALA A 190 -11.12 -1.64 -5.02
C ALA A 190 -10.16 -2.84 -4.99
N ILE A 191 -10.35 -3.81 -5.89
CA ILE A 191 -9.51 -4.99 -5.96
C ILE A 191 -8.33 -4.79 -6.91
N SER A 192 -8.56 -4.24 -8.10
CA SER A 192 -7.53 -4.17 -9.14
C SER A 192 -6.46 -3.11 -8.84
N ILE A 193 -6.83 -1.94 -8.33
CA ILE A 193 -5.88 -0.85 -8.06
C ILE A 193 -4.77 -1.28 -7.09
N PRO A 194 -5.04 -1.80 -5.87
CA PRO A 194 -3.98 -2.22 -4.97
C PRO A 194 -3.15 -3.39 -5.53
N ASN A 195 -3.75 -4.27 -6.34
CA ASN A 195 -3.00 -5.35 -6.99
C ASN A 195 -2.10 -4.83 -8.13
N MET A 196 -2.52 -3.80 -8.88
CA MET A 196 -1.67 -3.13 -9.86
C MET A 196 -0.50 -2.39 -9.19
N VAL A 197 -0.75 -1.74 -8.07
CA VAL A 197 0.33 -1.12 -7.26
C VAL A 197 1.34 -2.17 -6.79
N ARG A 198 0.87 -3.32 -6.30
CA ARG A 198 1.72 -4.46 -5.96
C ARG A 198 2.48 -4.98 -7.18
N GLY A 199 1.80 -5.13 -8.30
CA GLY A 199 2.38 -5.55 -9.57
C GLY A 199 3.41 -4.57 -10.15
N ALA A 200 3.41 -3.31 -9.72
CA ALA A 200 4.43 -2.32 -10.09
C ALA A 200 5.76 -2.49 -9.32
N LEU A 201 5.82 -3.34 -8.29
CA LEU A 201 7.04 -3.56 -7.50
C LEU A 201 8.27 -3.93 -8.35
N PRO A 202 8.21 -4.82 -9.34
CA PRO A 202 9.34 -5.09 -10.22
C PRO A 202 9.87 -3.84 -10.93
N LEU A 203 8.98 -2.94 -11.38
CA LEU A 203 9.36 -1.67 -12.01
C LEU A 203 10.04 -0.73 -11.00
N ILE A 204 9.55 -0.70 -9.77
CA ILE A 204 10.16 0.06 -8.67
C ILE A 204 11.58 -0.47 -8.38
N ILE A 205 11.76 -1.79 -8.36
CA ILE A 205 13.08 -2.42 -8.16
C ILE A 205 14.01 -2.11 -9.33
N ILE A 206 13.52 -2.13 -10.56
CA ILE A 206 14.31 -1.76 -11.75
C ILE A 206 14.75 -0.30 -11.65
N LEU A 207 13.84 0.62 -11.29
CA LEU A 207 14.16 2.03 -11.07
C LEU A 207 15.21 2.21 -9.97
N PHE A 208 15.05 1.52 -8.85
CA PHE A 208 16.02 1.54 -7.75
C PHE A 208 17.41 1.05 -8.20
N ARG A 209 17.48 -0.07 -8.92
CA ARG A 209 18.75 -0.61 -9.46
C ARG A 209 19.41 0.37 -10.43
N PHE A 210 18.63 1.01 -11.28
CA PHE A 210 19.12 2.03 -12.21
C PHE A 210 19.68 3.24 -11.46
N MET A 211 18.95 3.77 -10.47
CA MET A 211 19.43 4.88 -9.64
C MET A 211 20.67 4.49 -8.84
N ARG A 212 20.73 3.29 -8.27
CA ARG A 212 21.91 2.77 -7.60
C ARG A 212 23.13 2.72 -8.53
N SER A 213 22.96 2.27 -9.76
CA SER A 213 24.03 2.24 -10.78
C SER A 213 24.50 3.64 -11.18
N LEU A 214 23.55 4.60 -11.28
CA LEU A 214 23.85 5.97 -11.68
C LEU A 214 24.64 6.74 -10.61
N PHE A 215 24.30 6.54 -9.34
CA PHE A 215 24.93 7.23 -8.21
C PHE A 215 26.05 6.43 -7.54
N GLU A 216 26.32 5.21 -8.00
CA GLU A 216 27.30 4.28 -7.41
C GLU A 216 27.14 4.08 -5.89
N SER A 217 25.93 4.31 -5.37
CA SER A 217 25.61 4.28 -3.94
C SER A 217 24.24 3.61 -3.72
N TYR A 218 24.23 2.64 -2.84
CA TYR A 218 23.01 1.92 -2.46
C TYR A 218 21.99 2.86 -1.79
N VAL A 219 22.48 3.64 -0.83
CA VAL A 219 21.66 4.57 -0.03
C VAL A 219 21.15 5.73 -0.89
N THR A 220 22.04 6.34 -1.69
CA THR A 220 21.66 7.46 -2.56
C THR A 220 20.67 7.01 -3.64
N GLY A 221 20.90 5.85 -4.25
CA GLY A 221 19.98 5.28 -5.25
C GLY A 221 18.58 5.03 -4.68
N ALA A 222 18.50 4.51 -3.46
CA ALA A 222 17.23 4.33 -2.78
C ALA A 222 16.57 5.66 -2.40
N TRP A 223 17.34 6.60 -1.86
CA TRP A 223 16.83 7.93 -1.51
C TRP A 223 16.19 8.64 -2.71
N VAL A 224 16.90 8.70 -3.83
CA VAL A 224 16.41 9.32 -5.07
C VAL A 224 15.16 8.59 -5.59
N THR A 225 15.15 7.26 -5.56
CA THR A 225 13.96 6.46 -5.93
C THR A 225 12.76 6.82 -5.05
N GLY A 226 12.97 6.93 -3.74
CA GLY A 226 11.92 7.32 -2.80
C GLY A 226 11.37 8.72 -3.08
N VAL A 227 12.25 9.70 -3.34
CA VAL A 227 11.85 11.07 -3.69
C VAL A 227 11.02 11.10 -4.98
N ILE A 228 11.44 10.37 -6.01
CA ILE A 228 10.70 10.27 -7.27
C ILE A 228 9.29 9.70 -7.03
N LEU A 229 9.19 8.57 -6.33
CA LEU A 229 7.92 7.90 -6.11
C LEU A 229 6.97 8.72 -5.23
N MET A 230 7.49 9.37 -4.18
CA MET A 230 6.70 10.28 -3.33
C MET A 230 6.21 11.49 -4.12
N SER A 231 7.06 12.10 -4.96
CA SER A 231 6.68 13.24 -5.80
C SER A 231 5.56 12.87 -6.79
N ILE A 232 5.68 11.71 -7.42
CA ILE A 232 4.65 11.17 -8.32
C ILE A 232 3.33 10.95 -7.57
N ALA A 233 3.39 10.34 -6.37
CA ALA A 233 2.22 10.05 -5.58
C ALA A 233 1.51 11.31 -5.07
N ILE A 234 2.28 12.32 -4.61
CA ILE A 234 1.75 13.61 -4.19
C ILE A 234 1.09 14.34 -5.36
N ALA A 235 1.74 14.38 -6.53
CA ALA A 235 1.17 14.97 -7.74
C ALA A 235 -0.13 14.24 -8.15
N ALA A 236 -0.13 12.90 -8.16
CA ALA A 236 -1.32 12.12 -8.48
C ALA A 236 -2.46 12.39 -7.48
N ALA A 237 -2.16 12.49 -6.19
CA ALA A 237 -3.14 12.81 -5.16
C ALA A 237 -3.71 14.24 -5.32
N TYR A 238 -2.86 15.19 -5.73
CA TYR A 238 -3.29 16.57 -5.98
C TYR A 238 -4.35 16.64 -7.08
N PHE A 239 -4.13 15.95 -8.20
CA PHE A 239 -5.06 15.91 -9.33
C PHE A 239 -6.23 14.93 -9.17
N THR A 240 -6.28 14.18 -8.08
CA THR A 240 -7.40 13.29 -7.77
C THR A 240 -8.44 14.05 -6.94
N GLU A 241 -9.70 13.81 -7.22
CA GLU A 241 -10.79 14.48 -6.52
C GLU A 241 -10.98 13.95 -5.09
N GLU A 242 -11.41 14.83 -4.18
CA GLU A 242 -11.88 14.43 -2.86
C GLU A 242 -13.17 13.61 -2.99
N THR A 243 -13.27 12.52 -2.23
CA THR A 243 -14.42 11.61 -2.31
C THR A 243 -15.24 11.53 -1.02
N PHE A 244 -14.75 12.12 0.06
CA PHE A 244 -15.50 12.10 1.32
C PHE A 244 -16.86 12.77 1.18
N GLY A 245 -17.94 12.04 1.51
CA GLY A 245 -19.30 12.57 1.45
C GLY A 245 -19.89 12.72 0.05
N LYS A 246 -19.19 12.25 -1.01
CA LYS A 246 -19.78 12.19 -2.35
C LYS A 246 -20.93 11.18 -2.39
N ASP A 247 -21.95 11.51 -3.19
CA ASP A 247 -22.96 10.53 -3.57
C ASP A 247 -22.28 9.40 -4.38
N LEU A 248 -22.40 8.20 -3.88
CA LEU A 248 -21.79 7.02 -4.48
C LEU A 248 -22.75 6.25 -5.39
N ASP A 249 -24.01 6.71 -5.52
CA ASP A 249 -25.01 6.04 -6.34
C ASP A 249 -25.01 6.57 -7.78
N PHE A 250 -23.87 6.40 -8.45
CA PHE A 250 -23.74 6.69 -9.87
C PHE A 250 -23.15 5.51 -10.64
N MET A 251 -23.36 5.49 -11.94
CA MET A 251 -22.91 4.44 -12.83
C MET A 251 -21.99 4.97 -13.91
N GLU A 252 -20.91 4.25 -14.17
CA GLU A 252 -20.04 4.49 -15.30
C GLU A 252 -20.68 3.93 -16.58
N LYS A 253 -20.77 4.76 -17.62
CA LYS A 253 -21.28 4.39 -18.95
C LYS A 253 -20.17 3.94 -19.88
#